data_959acb234e872d3034a4c987f87888cc
#
_entry.id   959acb234e872d3034a4c987f87888cc
#
_cell.length_a   1.000
_cell.length_b   1.000
_cell.length_c   1.000
_cell.angle_alpha   90.00
_cell.angle_beta   90.00
_cell.angle_gamma   90.00
#
_symmetry.space_group_name_H-M   'P 1'
#
loop_
_entity.id
_entity.type
_entity.pdbx_description
1 polymer ?
#
loop_
_entity_poly.entity_id
_entity_poly.type
_entity_poly.pdbx_seq_one_letter_code
_entity_poly.pdbx_strand_id
1 'polypeptide(L)'
;MAKVTLNGDNEAQKDITKQVLFKVLQGIIMMIYPYTPFVAEELYLNLPEHLDSIMLASYPEVDNTFIDKGAIEEVTTLFNLIKDIRNYKVENDLAPNASITLHIYDPKALYKKYIPYLTRFTFASNIIFEEKEEALQNYNLFIYPLVQFGVEDNIDKVALLNKLNAELEKMKAEISRCEKMLNNPNFVNKAPEKKVNEEKEKLANYQDKLEAIQKKIEKL
;
A
#
# COMPACT_ATOMS: atom_id res chain seq x y z
N MET A 1 -3.02 -0.35 -12.33
CA MET A 1 -4.18 0.38 -12.92
C MET A 1 -4.70 -0.29 -14.20
N ALA A 2 -3.90 -0.44 -15.26
CA ALA A 2 -4.35 -0.97 -16.55
C ALA A 2 -5.14 -2.30 -16.50
N LYS A 3 -4.81 -3.23 -15.58
CA LYS A 3 -5.55 -4.49 -15.44
C LYS A 3 -7.04 -4.32 -15.12
N VAL A 4 -7.45 -3.24 -14.47
CA VAL A 4 -8.86 -2.97 -14.17
C VAL A 4 -9.61 -2.73 -15.47
N THR A 5 -9.06 -1.88 -16.34
CA THR A 5 -9.66 -1.56 -17.65
C THR A 5 -9.59 -2.75 -18.61
N LEU A 6 -8.44 -3.45 -18.67
CA LEU A 6 -8.27 -4.59 -19.57
C LEU A 6 -9.18 -5.78 -19.24
N ASN A 7 -9.56 -5.95 -17.97
CA ASN A 7 -10.47 -7.00 -17.53
C ASN A 7 -11.93 -6.52 -17.43
N GLY A 8 -12.23 -5.26 -17.75
CA GLY A 8 -13.60 -4.73 -17.79
C GLY A 8 -14.33 -5.19 -19.05
N ASP A 9 -15.58 -4.76 -19.24
CA ASP A 9 -16.43 -5.16 -20.36
C ASP A 9 -16.43 -4.14 -21.52
N ASN A 10 -15.80 -2.98 -21.34
CA ASN A 10 -15.79 -1.90 -22.34
C ASN A 10 -14.61 -2.08 -23.32
N GLU A 11 -14.89 -2.62 -24.51
CA GLU A 11 -13.89 -2.88 -25.55
C GLU A 11 -13.17 -1.59 -26.03
N ALA A 12 -13.89 -0.47 -26.17
CA ALA A 12 -13.27 0.78 -26.58
C ALA A 12 -12.23 1.27 -25.56
N GLN A 13 -12.53 1.14 -24.27
CA GLN A 13 -11.55 1.48 -23.21
C GLN A 13 -10.38 0.51 -23.14
N LYS A 14 -10.61 -0.77 -23.42
CA LYS A 14 -9.54 -1.75 -23.54
C LYS A 14 -8.57 -1.39 -24.64
N ASP A 15 -9.07 -1.03 -25.81
CA ASP A 15 -8.23 -0.70 -26.96
C ASP A 15 -7.42 0.57 -26.75
N ILE A 16 -8.03 1.61 -26.16
CA ILE A 16 -7.29 2.80 -25.75
C ILE A 16 -6.20 2.43 -24.74
N THR A 17 -6.52 1.60 -23.75
CA THR A 17 -5.54 1.17 -22.75
C THR A 17 -4.38 0.38 -23.36
N LYS A 18 -4.66 -0.52 -24.32
CA LYS A 18 -3.63 -1.26 -25.06
C LYS A 18 -2.72 -0.31 -25.84
N GLN A 19 -3.29 0.68 -26.54
CA GLN A 19 -2.52 1.68 -27.28
C GLN A 19 -1.61 2.50 -26.38
N VAL A 20 -2.11 2.95 -25.23
CA VAL A 20 -1.31 3.68 -24.23
C VAL A 20 -0.18 2.80 -23.70
N LEU A 21 -0.48 1.54 -23.32
CA LEU A 21 0.52 0.60 -22.84
C LEU A 21 1.60 0.31 -23.91
N PHE A 22 1.18 0.12 -25.15
CA PHE A 22 2.09 -0.07 -26.28
C PHE A 22 3.04 1.13 -26.45
N LYS A 23 2.48 2.34 -26.49
CA LYS A 23 3.27 3.58 -26.65
C LYS A 23 4.27 3.78 -25.50
N VAL A 24 3.84 3.52 -24.26
CA VAL A 24 4.72 3.60 -23.09
C VAL A 24 5.81 2.54 -23.15
N LEU A 25 5.48 1.29 -23.50
CA LEU A 25 6.45 0.20 -23.62
C LEU A 25 7.47 0.49 -24.70
N GLN A 26 7.04 0.95 -25.88
CA GLN A 26 7.92 1.35 -26.98
C GLN A 26 8.89 2.43 -26.52
N GLY A 27 8.41 3.49 -25.85
CA GLY A 27 9.25 4.56 -25.31
C GLY A 27 10.28 4.05 -24.29
N ILE A 28 9.87 3.14 -23.38
CA ILE A 28 10.79 2.55 -22.41
C ILE A 28 11.88 1.75 -23.10
N ILE A 29 11.55 0.91 -24.10
CA ILE A 29 12.51 0.12 -24.86
C ILE A 29 13.51 1.03 -25.57
N MET A 30 13.04 2.12 -26.18
CA MET A 30 13.92 3.10 -26.83
C MET A 30 14.84 3.80 -25.83
N MET A 31 14.34 4.16 -24.63
CA MET A 31 15.15 4.82 -23.60
C MET A 31 16.22 3.91 -23.00
N ILE A 32 15.99 2.61 -22.89
CA ILE A 32 17.00 1.67 -22.35
C ILE A 32 18.02 1.21 -23.41
N TYR A 33 17.75 1.44 -24.69
CA TYR A 33 18.62 0.99 -25.80
C TYR A 33 20.10 1.37 -25.63
N PRO A 34 20.49 2.59 -25.21
CA PRO A 34 21.89 2.95 -25.00
C PRO A 34 22.61 2.09 -23.94
N TYR A 35 21.89 1.48 -23.02
CA TYR A 35 22.44 0.68 -21.93
C TYR A 35 22.40 -0.83 -22.21
N THR A 36 21.40 -1.28 -22.94
CA THR A 36 21.17 -2.70 -23.24
C THR A 36 20.76 -2.91 -24.70
N PRO A 37 21.67 -2.62 -25.68
CA PRO A 37 21.28 -2.56 -27.07
C PRO A 37 20.70 -3.85 -27.63
N PHE A 38 21.29 -4.99 -27.33
CA PHE A 38 20.85 -6.28 -27.88
C PHE A 38 19.46 -6.69 -27.37
N VAL A 39 19.21 -6.51 -26.07
CA VAL A 39 17.91 -6.83 -25.46
C VAL A 39 16.83 -5.86 -25.94
N ALA A 40 17.16 -4.57 -26.02
CA ALA A 40 16.23 -3.55 -26.49
C ALA A 40 15.86 -3.76 -27.97
N GLU A 41 16.81 -4.11 -28.82
CA GLU A 41 16.57 -4.45 -30.24
C GLU A 41 15.61 -5.64 -30.34
N GLU A 42 15.91 -6.74 -29.65
CA GLU A 42 15.07 -7.93 -29.65
C GLU A 42 13.64 -7.63 -29.20
N LEU A 43 13.47 -6.88 -28.11
CA LEU A 43 12.15 -6.48 -27.61
C LEU A 43 11.43 -5.56 -28.62
N TYR A 44 12.15 -4.63 -29.25
CA TYR A 44 11.59 -3.70 -30.21
C TYR A 44 11.05 -4.40 -31.45
N LEU A 45 11.78 -5.35 -32.01
CA LEU A 45 11.38 -6.13 -33.17
C LEU A 45 10.20 -7.08 -32.90
N ASN A 46 9.92 -7.37 -31.62
CA ASN A 46 8.72 -8.13 -31.21
C ASN A 46 7.48 -7.25 -30.95
N LEU A 47 7.58 -5.93 -31.11
CA LEU A 47 6.43 -5.04 -31.01
C LEU A 47 5.55 -5.17 -32.27
N PRO A 48 4.21 -4.94 -32.15
CA PRO A 48 3.29 -5.00 -33.31
C PRO A 48 3.63 -3.99 -34.41
N GLU A 49 4.17 -2.84 -34.04
CA GLU A 49 4.56 -1.77 -34.98
C GLU A 49 6.01 -1.37 -34.66
N HIS A 50 6.92 -1.65 -35.59
CA HIS A 50 8.34 -1.35 -35.47
C HIS A 50 8.97 -1.06 -36.83
N LEU A 51 10.10 -0.39 -36.85
CA LEU A 51 10.99 -0.27 -38.02
C LEU A 51 11.92 -1.49 -38.08
N ASP A 52 12.69 -1.62 -39.14
CA ASP A 52 13.62 -2.75 -39.32
C ASP A 52 14.68 -2.84 -38.19
N SER A 53 14.94 -1.76 -37.52
CA SER A 53 15.80 -1.70 -36.33
C SER A 53 15.43 -0.52 -35.45
N ILE A 54 15.61 -0.67 -34.13
CA ILE A 54 15.44 0.42 -33.17
C ILE A 54 16.38 1.61 -33.46
N MET A 55 17.52 1.37 -34.09
CA MET A 55 18.46 2.41 -34.48
C MET A 55 17.89 3.42 -35.49
N LEU A 56 16.86 3.00 -36.24
CA LEU A 56 16.17 3.87 -37.22
C LEU A 56 15.05 4.69 -36.54
N ALA A 57 14.67 4.35 -35.34
CA ALA A 57 13.61 5.03 -34.59
C ALA A 57 14.15 6.34 -33.98
N SER A 58 13.30 7.37 -33.97
CA SER A 58 13.61 8.62 -33.28
C SER A 58 13.56 8.40 -31.76
N TYR A 59 14.55 8.94 -31.03
CA TYR A 59 14.57 8.88 -29.59
C TYR A 59 13.34 9.60 -28.99
N PRO A 60 12.70 9.07 -27.92
CA PRO A 60 11.51 9.67 -27.36
C PRO A 60 11.76 11.11 -26.88
N GLU A 61 10.92 12.02 -27.29
CA GLU A 61 10.91 13.41 -26.83
C GLU A 61 9.73 13.66 -25.89
N VAL A 62 9.89 14.65 -25.00
CA VAL A 62 8.84 15.03 -24.07
C VAL A 62 7.77 15.82 -24.82
N ASP A 63 6.56 15.31 -24.84
CA ASP A 63 5.39 16.03 -25.34
C ASP A 63 4.61 16.63 -24.16
N ASN A 64 4.77 17.93 -23.97
CA ASN A 64 4.13 18.67 -22.89
C ASN A 64 2.59 18.72 -23.01
N THR A 65 2.02 18.41 -24.17
CA THR A 65 0.57 18.40 -24.38
C THR A 65 -0.13 17.30 -23.61
N PHE A 66 0.60 16.24 -23.25
CA PHE A 66 0.10 15.13 -22.43
C PHE A 66 0.27 15.34 -20.93
N ILE A 67 0.86 16.45 -20.48
CA ILE A 67 1.07 16.73 -19.05
C ILE A 67 -0.17 17.42 -18.49
N ASP A 68 -1.03 16.64 -17.82
CA ASP A 68 -2.20 17.12 -17.08
C ASP A 68 -1.91 17.11 -15.57
N LYS A 69 -1.65 18.28 -15.00
CA LYS A 69 -1.36 18.41 -13.56
C LYS A 69 -2.54 18.00 -12.68
N GLY A 70 -3.79 18.26 -13.13
CA GLY A 70 -4.98 17.85 -12.40
C GLY A 70 -5.12 16.34 -12.33
N ALA A 71 -4.95 15.66 -13.47
CA ALA A 71 -4.96 14.21 -13.53
C ALA A 71 -3.83 13.56 -12.69
N ILE A 72 -2.64 14.18 -12.68
CA ILE A 72 -1.52 13.72 -11.84
C ILE A 72 -1.89 13.81 -10.36
N GLU A 73 -2.48 14.92 -9.91
CA GLU A 73 -2.89 15.11 -8.52
C GLU A 73 -3.98 14.13 -8.11
N GLU A 74 -5.02 13.94 -8.94
CA GLU A 74 -6.09 12.98 -8.68
C GLU A 74 -5.56 11.54 -8.55
N VAL A 75 -4.71 11.11 -9.48
CA VAL A 75 -4.14 9.75 -9.50
C VAL A 75 -3.16 9.56 -8.35
N THR A 76 -2.36 10.57 -8.01
CA THR A 76 -1.45 10.53 -6.87
C THR A 76 -2.23 10.37 -5.56
N THR A 77 -3.30 11.13 -5.39
CA THR A 77 -4.21 11.00 -4.24
C THR A 77 -4.81 9.60 -4.15
N LEU A 78 -5.25 9.04 -5.29
CA LEU A 78 -5.79 7.69 -5.34
C LEU A 78 -4.74 6.64 -4.91
N PHE A 79 -3.48 6.76 -5.35
CA PHE A 79 -2.41 5.86 -4.93
C PHE A 79 -2.08 5.98 -3.44
N ASN A 80 -2.04 7.20 -2.92
CA ASN A 80 -1.80 7.44 -1.50
C ASN A 80 -2.92 6.82 -0.66
N LEU A 81 -4.17 7.03 -1.04
CA LEU A 81 -5.31 6.41 -0.36
C LEU A 81 -5.22 4.88 -0.35
N ILE A 82 -4.93 4.25 -1.51
CA ILE A 82 -4.79 2.79 -1.57
C ILE A 82 -3.67 2.30 -0.64
N LYS A 83 -2.56 3.03 -0.56
CA LYS A 83 -1.44 2.74 0.33
C LYS A 83 -1.87 2.90 1.80
N ASP A 84 -2.54 3.98 2.14
CA ASP A 84 -2.94 4.28 3.50
C ASP A 84 -4.00 3.30 4.00
N ILE A 85 -4.96 2.89 3.17
CA ILE A 85 -5.92 1.84 3.50
C ILE A 85 -5.21 0.49 3.72
N ARG A 86 -4.19 0.16 2.93
CA ARG A 86 -3.40 -1.07 3.15
C ARG A 86 -2.63 -1.02 4.45
N ASN A 87 -2.00 0.11 4.76
CA ASN A 87 -1.31 0.31 6.03
C ASN A 87 -2.28 0.19 7.20
N TYR A 88 -3.45 0.84 7.08
CA TYR A 88 -4.53 0.74 8.07
C TYR A 88 -4.94 -0.71 8.34
N LYS A 89 -5.11 -1.52 7.28
CA LYS A 89 -5.42 -2.94 7.44
C LYS A 89 -4.33 -3.70 8.18
N VAL A 90 -3.07 -3.44 7.87
CA VAL A 90 -1.92 -4.07 8.55
C VAL A 90 -1.85 -3.65 10.01
N GLU A 91 -2.03 -2.36 10.30
CA GLU A 91 -1.99 -1.82 11.66
C GLU A 91 -3.09 -2.38 12.57
N ASN A 92 -4.23 -2.73 11.98
CA ASN A 92 -5.39 -3.29 12.68
C ASN A 92 -5.51 -4.82 12.54
N ASP A 93 -4.44 -5.50 12.13
CA ASP A 93 -4.41 -6.96 11.94
C ASP A 93 -5.50 -7.51 10.99
N LEU A 94 -6.00 -6.68 10.08
CA LEU A 94 -6.96 -7.10 9.07
C LEU A 94 -6.25 -7.85 7.94
N ALA A 95 -6.91 -8.86 7.39
CA ALA A 95 -6.41 -9.52 6.20
C ALA A 95 -6.31 -8.52 5.03
N PRO A 96 -5.31 -8.61 4.15
CA PRO A 96 -5.15 -7.70 3.00
C PRO A 96 -6.40 -7.61 2.11
N ASN A 97 -7.17 -8.70 2.04
CA ASN A 97 -8.42 -8.82 1.28
C ASN A 97 -9.68 -8.64 2.15
N ALA A 98 -9.54 -8.21 3.41
CA ALA A 98 -10.69 -7.92 4.26
C ALA A 98 -11.60 -6.89 3.58
N SER A 99 -12.90 -7.16 3.60
CA SER A 99 -13.91 -6.26 3.05
C SER A 99 -14.08 -5.04 3.95
N ILE A 100 -14.18 -3.87 3.32
CA ILE A 100 -14.44 -2.58 3.99
C ILE A 100 -15.54 -1.84 3.25
N THR A 101 -16.20 -0.91 3.92
CA THR A 101 -17.03 0.11 3.29
C THR A 101 -16.25 1.42 3.24
N LEU A 102 -16.24 2.08 2.09
CA LEU A 102 -15.64 3.40 1.90
C LEU A 102 -16.73 4.46 1.84
N HIS A 103 -16.64 5.45 2.70
CA HIS A 103 -17.43 6.67 2.67
C HIS A 103 -16.59 7.78 2.05
N ILE A 104 -17.08 8.47 1.04
CA ILE A 104 -16.33 9.45 0.26
C ILE A 104 -17.05 10.76 0.26
N TYR A 105 -16.43 11.81 0.78
CA TYR A 105 -16.85 13.18 0.58
C TYR A 105 -16.04 13.80 -0.56
N ASP A 106 -16.67 13.93 -1.72
CA ASP A 106 -16.06 14.41 -2.98
C ASP A 106 -16.87 15.59 -3.55
N PRO A 107 -16.65 16.82 -3.04
CA PRO A 107 -17.44 17.98 -3.43
C PRO A 107 -17.32 18.37 -4.91
N LYS A 108 -16.28 17.90 -5.60
CA LYS A 108 -16.04 18.15 -7.02
C LYS A 108 -16.46 16.99 -7.93
N ALA A 109 -16.94 15.90 -7.35
CA ALA A 109 -17.33 14.67 -8.06
C ALA A 109 -16.22 14.10 -8.98
N LEU A 110 -14.95 14.25 -8.59
CA LEU A 110 -13.78 13.82 -9.37
C LEU A 110 -13.52 12.32 -9.24
N TYR A 111 -13.89 11.71 -8.10
CA TYR A 111 -13.48 10.33 -7.75
C TYR A 111 -14.51 9.27 -8.16
N LYS A 112 -15.70 9.63 -8.63
CA LYS A 112 -16.69 8.64 -9.14
C LYS A 112 -16.13 7.75 -10.24
N LYS A 113 -15.31 8.30 -11.14
CA LYS A 113 -14.66 7.56 -12.24
C LYS A 113 -13.65 6.52 -11.73
N TYR A 114 -13.18 6.62 -10.49
CA TYR A 114 -12.20 5.71 -9.89
C TYR A 114 -12.81 4.58 -9.05
N ILE A 115 -14.15 4.48 -8.96
CA ILE A 115 -14.83 3.40 -8.23
C ILE A 115 -14.28 1.99 -8.57
N PRO A 116 -14.10 1.61 -9.84
CA PRO A 116 -13.57 0.27 -10.18
C PRO A 116 -12.18 0.02 -9.62
N TYR A 117 -11.36 1.06 -9.54
CA TYR A 117 -10.01 0.99 -8.97
C TYR A 117 -10.04 0.90 -7.46
N LEU A 118 -10.87 1.71 -6.80
CA LEU A 118 -11.07 1.66 -5.35
C LEU A 118 -11.55 0.27 -4.93
N THR A 119 -12.61 -0.23 -5.53
CA THR A 119 -13.13 -1.58 -5.27
C THR A 119 -12.04 -2.66 -5.42
N ARG A 120 -11.28 -2.61 -6.52
CA ARG A 120 -10.27 -3.62 -6.82
C ARG A 120 -9.07 -3.60 -5.89
N PHE A 121 -8.58 -2.42 -5.52
CA PHE A 121 -7.30 -2.29 -4.80
C PHE A 121 -7.46 -2.14 -3.29
N THR A 122 -8.64 -1.72 -2.81
CA THR A 122 -8.94 -1.62 -1.38
C THR A 122 -9.82 -2.76 -0.88
N PHE A 123 -10.37 -3.60 -1.77
CA PHE A 123 -11.36 -4.62 -1.46
C PHE A 123 -12.61 -4.02 -0.79
N ALA A 124 -12.99 -2.80 -1.20
CA ALA A 124 -14.24 -2.21 -0.75
C ALA A 124 -15.42 -3.00 -1.30
N SER A 125 -16.28 -3.50 -0.42
CA SER A 125 -17.55 -4.15 -0.78
C SER A 125 -18.63 -3.13 -1.10
N ASN A 126 -18.54 -1.95 -0.50
CA ASN A 126 -19.46 -0.86 -0.73
C ASN A 126 -18.71 0.48 -0.77
N ILE A 127 -19.17 1.40 -1.63
CA ILE A 127 -18.63 2.76 -1.75
C ILE A 127 -19.81 3.73 -1.72
N ILE A 128 -19.85 4.57 -0.69
CA ILE A 128 -20.91 5.51 -0.41
C ILE A 128 -20.36 6.93 -0.58
N PHE A 129 -21.02 7.73 -1.41
CA PHE A 129 -20.67 9.16 -1.55
C PHE A 129 -21.52 9.97 -0.59
N GLU A 130 -20.85 10.66 0.33
CA GLU A 130 -21.48 11.48 1.34
C GLU A 130 -21.68 12.91 0.81
N GLU A 131 -22.83 13.52 1.17
CA GLU A 131 -23.13 14.91 0.78
C GLU A 131 -22.44 15.93 1.67
N LYS A 132 -22.06 15.54 2.89
CA LYS A 132 -21.47 16.42 3.90
C LYS A 132 -20.24 15.79 4.52
N GLU A 133 -19.27 16.63 4.82
CA GLU A 133 -18.04 16.25 5.50
C GLU A 133 -18.28 15.67 6.89
N GLU A 134 -19.27 16.20 7.63
CA GLU A 134 -19.59 15.75 8.99
C GLU A 134 -19.99 14.28 9.05
N ALA A 135 -20.52 13.70 7.96
CA ALA A 135 -20.90 12.31 7.89
C ALA A 135 -19.69 11.35 8.08
N LEU A 136 -18.48 11.85 7.80
CA LEU A 136 -17.25 11.05 7.92
C LEU A 136 -16.70 10.97 9.35
N GLN A 137 -17.17 11.78 10.29
CA GLN A 137 -16.61 11.88 11.65
C GLN A 137 -16.68 10.59 12.47
N ASN A 138 -17.54 9.65 12.10
CA ASN A 138 -17.70 8.37 12.79
C ASN A 138 -16.81 7.25 12.24
N TYR A 139 -16.01 7.54 11.22
CA TYR A 139 -15.18 6.56 10.51
C TYR A 139 -13.69 6.87 10.67
N ASN A 140 -12.85 5.91 10.30
CA ASN A 140 -11.41 6.14 10.23
C ASN A 140 -11.09 7.05 9.04
N LEU A 141 -10.71 8.29 9.33
CA LEU A 141 -10.68 9.39 8.38
C LEU A 141 -9.31 9.52 7.69
N PHE A 142 -9.33 9.66 6.36
CA PHE A 142 -8.18 9.99 5.52
C PHE A 142 -8.48 11.30 4.77
N ILE A 143 -7.71 12.34 5.06
CA ILE A 143 -7.94 13.70 4.54
C ILE A 143 -6.92 14.01 3.46
N TYR A 144 -7.40 14.38 2.28
CA TYR A 144 -6.61 14.86 1.16
C TYR A 144 -7.14 16.21 0.66
N PRO A 145 -6.34 17.01 -0.06
CA PRO A 145 -6.71 18.37 -0.46
C PRO A 145 -8.03 18.48 -1.24
N LEU A 146 -8.37 17.45 -2.03
CA LEU A 146 -9.53 17.48 -2.93
C LEU A 146 -10.69 16.60 -2.49
N VAL A 147 -10.46 15.69 -1.52
CA VAL A 147 -11.41 14.63 -1.18
C VAL A 147 -11.09 14.09 0.21
N GLN A 148 -12.11 13.62 0.92
CA GLN A 148 -11.94 12.94 2.20
C GLN A 148 -12.58 11.55 2.11
N PHE A 149 -11.96 10.59 2.79
CA PHE A 149 -12.42 9.21 2.83
C PHE A 149 -12.56 8.75 4.28
N GLY A 150 -13.68 8.13 4.57
CA GLY A 150 -13.93 7.41 5.82
C GLY A 150 -13.89 5.91 5.54
N VAL A 151 -13.18 5.15 6.36
CA VAL A 151 -13.19 3.68 6.30
C VAL A 151 -14.06 3.15 7.42
N GLU A 152 -15.13 2.47 7.03
CA GLU A 152 -15.92 1.63 7.91
C GLU A 152 -15.44 0.20 7.76
N ASP A 153 -15.02 -0.39 8.85
CA ASP A 153 -14.63 -1.78 8.92
C ASP A 153 -15.49 -2.53 9.95
N ASN A 154 -15.59 -3.83 9.74
CA ASN A 154 -16.28 -4.72 10.68
C ASN A 154 -15.28 -5.27 11.72
N ILE A 155 -14.37 -4.41 12.23
CA ILE A 155 -13.45 -4.83 13.28
C ILE A 155 -14.25 -5.07 14.54
N ASP A 156 -14.23 -6.31 15.02
CA ASP A 156 -14.66 -6.60 16.40
C ASP A 156 -13.58 -6.04 17.35
N LYS A 157 -13.76 -4.77 17.73
CA LYS A 157 -12.84 -4.06 18.63
C LYS A 157 -12.64 -4.82 19.94
N VAL A 158 -13.64 -5.53 20.42
CA VAL A 158 -13.56 -6.32 21.65
C VAL A 158 -12.67 -7.55 21.44
N ALA A 159 -12.84 -8.27 20.34
CA ALA A 159 -12.00 -9.41 20.01
C ALA A 159 -10.54 -8.99 19.76
N LEU A 160 -10.32 -7.88 19.06
CA LEU A 160 -8.99 -7.31 18.82
C LEU A 160 -8.32 -6.87 20.12
N LEU A 161 -9.04 -6.19 21.00
CA LEU A 161 -8.56 -5.74 22.30
C LEU A 161 -8.20 -6.93 23.21
N ASN A 162 -9.01 -7.99 23.21
CA ASN A 162 -8.70 -9.22 23.93
C ASN A 162 -7.44 -9.90 23.41
N LYS A 163 -7.25 -9.94 22.09
CA LYS A 163 -6.04 -10.49 21.45
C LYS A 163 -4.80 -9.68 21.83
N LEU A 164 -4.85 -8.35 21.72
CA LEU A 164 -3.74 -7.46 22.07
C LEU A 164 -3.39 -7.56 23.57
N ASN A 165 -4.39 -7.65 24.47
CA ASN A 165 -4.16 -7.85 25.89
C ASN A 165 -3.49 -9.21 26.18
N ALA A 166 -3.89 -10.28 25.47
CA ALA A 166 -3.25 -11.59 25.62
C ALA A 166 -1.79 -11.57 25.13
N GLU A 167 -1.48 -10.84 24.04
CA GLU A 167 -0.12 -10.64 23.56
C GLU A 167 0.71 -9.80 24.54
N LEU A 168 0.13 -8.76 25.10
CA LEU A 168 0.76 -7.91 26.12
C LEU A 168 1.18 -8.72 27.35
N GLU A 169 0.31 -9.58 27.86
CA GLU A 169 0.63 -10.45 28.99
C GLU A 169 1.75 -11.47 28.65
N LYS A 170 1.76 -12.01 27.42
CA LYS A 170 2.87 -12.86 26.94
C LYS A 170 4.20 -12.09 26.91
N MET A 171 4.21 -10.87 26.39
CA MET A 171 5.43 -10.04 26.34
C MET A 171 5.94 -9.71 27.75
N LYS A 172 5.05 -9.35 28.69
CA LYS A 172 5.40 -9.14 30.10
C LYS A 172 6.02 -10.38 30.73
N ALA A 173 5.47 -11.56 30.46
CA ALA A 173 6.01 -12.81 30.99
C ALA A 173 7.41 -13.10 30.44
N GLU A 174 7.66 -12.89 29.13
CA GLU A 174 8.97 -13.07 28.50
C GLU A 174 10.00 -12.04 29.03
N ILE A 175 9.61 -10.78 29.20
CA ILE A 175 10.46 -9.75 29.80
C ILE A 175 10.88 -10.17 31.22
N SER A 176 9.90 -10.58 32.07
CA SER A 176 10.20 -11.04 33.42
C SER A 176 11.11 -12.28 33.46
N ARG A 177 10.97 -13.18 32.49
CA ARG A 177 11.86 -14.35 32.31
C ARG A 177 13.28 -13.91 31.99
N CYS A 178 13.46 -13.02 30.99
CA CYS A 178 14.76 -12.51 30.60
C CYS A 178 15.45 -11.74 31.73
N GLU A 179 14.70 -10.89 32.44
CA GLU A 179 15.20 -10.14 33.62
C GLU A 179 15.65 -11.08 34.74
N LYS A 180 14.88 -12.11 35.07
CA LYS A 180 15.28 -13.11 36.06
C LYS A 180 16.55 -13.83 35.66
N MET A 181 16.72 -14.18 34.37
CA MET A 181 17.93 -14.81 33.88
C MET A 181 19.14 -13.88 33.95
N LEU A 182 18.98 -12.62 33.53
CA LEU A 182 20.06 -11.62 33.56
C LEU A 182 20.42 -11.15 34.96
N ASN A 183 19.49 -11.23 35.92
CA ASN A 183 19.74 -10.95 37.33
C ASN A 183 20.31 -12.16 38.11
N ASN A 184 20.42 -13.34 37.48
CA ASN A 184 21.00 -14.53 38.13
C ASN A 184 22.54 -14.49 38.01
N PRO A 185 23.30 -14.33 39.12
CA PRO A 185 24.77 -14.27 39.08
C PRO A 185 25.39 -15.55 38.50
N ASN A 186 24.75 -16.70 38.70
CA ASN A 186 25.24 -17.97 38.14
C ASN A 186 25.10 -18.02 36.62
N PHE A 187 24.13 -17.38 36.05
CA PHE A 187 23.99 -17.29 34.60
C PHE A 187 24.97 -16.28 34.02
N VAL A 188 25.03 -15.08 34.57
CA VAL A 188 25.87 -13.99 34.03
C VAL A 188 27.35 -14.29 34.13
N ASN A 189 27.81 -14.97 35.22
CA ASN A 189 29.22 -15.25 35.45
C ASN A 189 29.71 -16.58 34.84
N LYS A 190 28.80 -17.53 34.52
CA LYS A 190 29.16 -18.85 34.02
C LYS A 190 28.76 -19.12 32.58
N ALA A 191 27.80 -18.39 32.02
CA ALA A 191 27.38 -18.54 30.62
C ALA A 191 28.39 -17.87 29.69
N PRO A 192 28.57 -18.37 28.46
CA PRO A 192 29.35 -17.70 27.43
C PRO A 192 28.78 -16.27 27.17
N GLU A 193 29.66 -15.29 27.02
CA GLU A 193 29.30 -13.89 26.79
C GLU A 193 28.30 -13.70 25.65
N LYS A 194 28.42 -14.51 24.60
CA LYS A 194 27.48 -14.53 23.48
C LYS A 194 26.04 -14.81 23.93
N LYS A 195 25.82 -15.76 24.84
CA LYS A 195 24.47 -16.09 25.35
C LYS A 195 23.90 -14.98 26.23
N VAL A 196 24.73 -14.32 27.02
CA VAL A 196 24.30 -13.18 27.84
C VAL A 196 23.87 -12.01 26.94
N ASN A 197 24.62 -11.75 25.88
CA ASN A 197 24.27 -10.71 24.91
C ASN A 197 23.01 -11.04 24.11
N GLU A 198 22.82 -12.30 23.68
CA GLU A 198 21.59 -12.75 23.05
C GLU A 198 20.34 -12.54 23.93
N GLU A 199 20.43 -12.81 25.24
CA GLU A 199 19.30 -12.56 26.17
C GLU A 199 19.06 -11.06 26.41
N LYS A 200 20.09 -10.21 26.39
CA LYS A 200 19.93 -8.74 26.44
C LYS A 200 19.23 -8.20 25.18
N GLU A 201 19.62 -8.70 24.01
CA GLU A 201 18.96 -8.35 22.75
C GLU A 201 17.49 -8.79 22.70
N LYS A 202 17.18 -9.99 23.20
CA LYS A 202 15.79 -10.45 23.33
C LYS A 202 14.98 -9.57 24.28
N LEU A 203 15.56 -9.19 25.43
CA LEU A 203 14.91 -8.29 26.38
C LEU A 203 14.54 -6.97 25.71
N ALA A 204 15.49 -6.33 25.01
CA ALA A 204 15.23 -5.09 24.29
C ALA A 204 14.12 -5.26 23.24
N ASN A 205 14.18 -6.31 22.43
CA ASN A 205 13.16 -6.63 21.43
C ASN A 205 11.76 -6.86 22.04
N TYR A 206 11.67 -7.49 23.21
CA TYR A 206 10.38 -7.69 23.89
C TYR A 206 9.84 -6.39 24.49
N GLN A 207 10.72 -5.51 24.98
CA GLN A 207 10.33 -4.19 25.47
C GLN A 207 9.80 -3.31 24.33
N ASP A 208 10.48 -3.27 23.19
CA ASP A 208 10.02 -2.54 22.00
C ASP A 208 8.64 -3.05 21.51
N LYS A 209 8.45 -4.38 21.49
CA LYS A 209 7.16 -4.97 21.13
C LYS A 209 6.06 -4.63 22.13
N LEU A 210 6.36 -4.65 23.42
CA LEU A 210 5.40 -4.28 24.47
C LEU A 210 4.94 -2.83 24.29
N GLU A 211 5.86 -1.90 24.06
CA GLU A 211 5.53 -0.50 23.80
C GLU A 211 4.67 -0.34 22.53
N ALA A 212 4.99 -1.07 21.47
CA ALA A 212 4.21 -1.05 20.23
C ALA A 212 2.77 -1.57 20.45
N ILE A 213 2.60 -2.64 21.25
CA ILE A 213 1.27 -3.18 21.59
C ILE A 213 0.48 -2.18 22.45
N GLN A 214 1.12 -1.54 23.44
CA GLN A 214 0.46 -0.53 24.27
C GLN A 214 -0.04 0.65 23.44
N LYS A 215 0.80 1.17 22.53
CA LYS A 215 0.41 2.24 21.59
C LYS A 215 -0.75 1.84 20.68
N LYS A 216 -0.85 0.54 20.31
CA LYS A 216 -2.00 0.03 19.54
C LYS A 216 -3.28 0.02 20.36
N ILE A 217 -3.21 -0.41 21.62
CA ILE A 217 -4.38 -0.45 22.54
C ILE A 217 -4.90 0.97 22.81
N GLU A 218 -4.01 1.96 22.97
CA GLU A 218 -4.38 3.36 23.20
C GLU A 218 -5.08 4.02 21.99
N LYS A 219 -4.87 3.50 20.80
CA LYS A 219 -5.48 4.01 19.55
C LYS A 219 -6.82 3.35 19.18
N LEU A 220 -7.23 2.30 19.86
CA LEU A 220 -8.49 1.55 19.65
C LEU A 220 -9.66 2.15 20.42
#